data_2e9b3d57e192fef3f1b5f8b4f81bd7a6
#
_entry.id   2e9b3d57e192fef3f1b5f8b4f81bd7a6
#
_cell.length_a   1.000
_cell.length_b   1.000
_cell.length_c   1.000
_cell.angle_alpha   90.00
_cell.angle_beta   90.00
_cell.angle_gamma   90.00
#
_symmetry.space_group_name_H-M   'P 1'
#
loop_
_entity.id
_entity.type
_entity.pdbx_description
1 polymer ?
#
loop_
_entity_poly.entity_id
_entity_poly.type
_entity_poly.pdbx_seq_one_letter_code
_entity_poly.pdbx_strand_id
1 'polypeptide(L)'
;IEGHVEAIAQQLVRALTEYFGLPFIQPMDPKRGTVRLSYGTLNLRSTPSPAGTVIANLPNGAEVTVYGEWQGWYVVEYNGQTGYAAAAFIEIP
;
A
#
# COMPACT_ATOMS: atom_id res chain seq x y z
N ILE A 1 9.17 10.89 -30.66
CA ILE A 1 7.93 10.16 -30.44
C ILE A 1 8.01 9.32 -29.18
N GLU A 2 9.14 8.68 -28.95
CA GLU A 2 9.31 7.90 -27.74
C GLU A 2 9.25 8.79 -26.49
N GLY A 3 9.89 9.94 -26.54
CA GLY A 3 9.80 10.89 -25.45
C GLY A 3 8.39 11.40 -25.23
N HIS A 4 7.61 11.50 -26.31
CA HIS A 4 6.23 11.92 -26.23
C HIS A 4 5.39 10.87 -25.49
N VAL A 5 5.62 9.58 -25.76
CA VAL A 5 4.92 8.50 -25.09
C VAL A 5 5.28 8.48 -23.60
N GLU A 6 6.54 8.67 -23.27
CA GLU A 6 6.97 8.73 -21.88
C GLU A 6 6.31 9.90 -21.15
N ALA A 7 6.22 11.06 -21.81
CA ALA A 7 5.60 12.22 -21.20
C ALA A 7 4.12 11.97 -20.89
N ILE A 8 3.42 11.30 -21.78
CA ILE A 8 2.02 10.95 -21.56
C ILE A 8 1.89 10.01 -20.37
N ALA A 9 2.73 8.99 -20.30
CA ALA A 9 2.71 8.04 -19.19
C ALA A 9 2.97 8.74 -17.86
N GLN A 10 3.94 9.63 -17.81
CA GLN A 10 4.26 10.38 -16.61
C GLN A 10 3.10 11.28 -16.19
N GLN A 11 2.46 11.91 -17.13
CA GLN A 11 1.31 12.75 -16.84
C GLN A 11 0.14 11.95 -16.28
N LEU A 12 -0.10 10.75 -16.80
CA LEU A 12 -1.16 9.90 -16.29
C LEU A 12 -0.90 9.51 -14.83
N VAL A 13 0.32 9.10 -14.52
CA VAL A 13 0.68 8.73 -13.15
C VAL A 13 0.53 9.92 -12.22
N ARG A 14 1.01 11.09 -12.64
CA ARG A 14 0.91 12.30 -11.82
C ARG A 14 -0.54 12.70 -11.61
N ALA A 15 -1.36 12.63 -12.67
CA ALA A 15 -2.77 12.98 -12.56
C ALA A 15 -3.51 12.08 -11.60
N LEU A 16 -3.23 10.78 -11.61
CA LEU A 16 -3.83 9.84 -10.68
C LEU A 16 -3.44 10.17 -9.24
N THR A 17 -2.17 10.46 -9.01
CA THR A 17 -1.69 10.80 -7.69
C THR A 17 -2.36 12.06 -7.15
N GLU A 18 -2.46 13.10 -7.98
CA GLU A 18 -3.07 14.36 -7.60
C GLU A 18 -4.58 14.21 -7.38
N TYR A 19 -5.23 13.49 -8.26
CA TYR A 19 -6.69 13.35 -8.22
C TYR A 19 -7.15 12.61 -6.98
N PHE A 20 -6.46 11.55 -6.60
CA PHE A 20 -6.83 10.76 -5.45
C PHE A 20 -6.18 11.20 -4.15
N GLY A 21 -5.28 12.18 -4.21
CA GLY A 21 -4.55 12.63 -3.03
C GLY A 21 -3.61 11.58 -2.46
N LEU A 22 -3.25 10.58 -3.26
CA LEU A 22 -2.35 9.52 -2.84
C LEU A 22 -0.94 9.78 -3.34
N PRO A 23 0.09 9.45 -2.55
CA PRO A 23 1.46 9.59 -3.02
C PRO A 23 1.75 8.55 -4.10
N PHE A 24 2.68 8.90 -5.00
CA PHE A 24 3.20 7.91 -5.93
C PHE A 24 4.22 7.05 -5.19
N ILE A 25 3.93 5.77 -5.08
CA ILE A 25 4.80 4.81 -4.42
C ILE A 25 5.45 3.95 -5.49
N GLN A 26 6.78 4.02 -5.56
CA GLN A 26 7.51 3.25 -6.55
C GLN A 26 7.34 1.76 -6.28
N PRO A 27 6.94 0.98 -7.28
CA PRO A 27 6.78 -0.46 -7.10
C PRO A 27 8.10 -1.12 -6.72
N MET A 28 8.01 -2.12 -5.87
CA MET A 28 9.15 -2.98 -5.55
C MET A 28 8.76 -4.43 -5.75
N ASP A 29 9.74 -5.32 -5.74
CA ASP A 29 9.44 -6.75 -5.86
C ASP A 29 8.50 -7.16 -4.74
N PRO A 30 7.40 -7.86 -5.06
CA PRO A 30 6.46 -8.27 -4.02
C PRO A 30 7.13 -9.12 -2.95
N LYS A 31 6.82 -8.84 -1.71
CA LYS A 31 7.37 -9.56 -0.57
C LYS A 31 6.23 -10.08 0.28
N ARG A 32 6.46 -11.23 0.90
CA ARG A 32 5.48 -11.75 1.84
C ARG A 32 5.74 -11.18 3.21
N GLY A 33 4.69 -10.66 3.83
CA GLY A 33 4.75 -10.17 5.19
C GLY A 33 3.76 -10.90 6.08
N THR A 34 3.96 -10.81 7.38
CA THR A 34 3.06 -11.41 8.36
C THR A 34 2.64 -10.33 9.34
N VAL A 35 1.34 -10.25 9.60
CA VAL A 35 0.80 -9.30 10.57
C VAL A 35 1.17 -9.75 11.98
N ARG A 36 1.80 -8.86 12.75
CA ARG A 36 2.25 -9.12 14.12
C ARG A 36 1.67 -8.07 15.05
N LEU A 37 0.73 -8.48 15.87
CA LEU A 37 0.05 -7.60 16.81
C LEU A 37 0.07 -8.23 18.20
N SER A 38 -0.01 -7.39 19.22
CA SER A 38 -0.20 -7.88 20.60
C SER A 38 -1.64 -8.34 20.81
N TYR A 39 -2.58 -7.69 20.12
CA TYR A 39 -4.00 -8.05 20.18
C TYR A 39 -4.74 -7.36 19.02
N GLY A 40 -5.93 -7.84 18.74
CA GLY A 40 -6.82 -7.20 17.76
C GLY A 40 -6.44 -7.47 16.32
N THR A 41 -6.80 -6.56 15.44
CA THR A 41 -6.56 -6.65 14.00
C THR A 41 -5.88 -5.39 13.51
N LEU A 42 -5.18 -5.52 12.36
CA LEU A 42 -4.56 -4.39 11.70
C LEU A 42 -5.49 -3.86 10.63
N ASN A 43 -5.72 -2.56 10.65
CA ASN A 43 -6.61 -1.93 9.65
C ASN A 43 -5.91 -1.80 8.32
N LEU A 44 -6.59 -2.24 7.25
CA LEU A 44 -6.20 -1.97 5.87
C LEU A 44 -6.98 -0.75 5.43
N ARG A 45 -6.28 0.31 5.02
CA ARG A 45 -6.90 1.59 4.73
C ARG A 45 -6.79 1.95 3.25
N SER A 46 -7.70 2.80 2.81
CA SER A 46 -7.69 3.26 1.41
C SER A 46 -6.62 4.31 1.14
N THR A 47 -6.07 4.94 2.17
CA THR A 47 -4.98 5.91 2.05
C THR A 47 -3.90 5.61 3.09
N PRO A 48 -2.64 6.01 2.86
CA PRO A 48 -1.56 5.80 3.84
C PRO A 48 -1.61 6.87 4.93
N SER A 49 -2.65 6.83 5.73
CA SER A 49 -2.91 7.81 6.78
C SER A 49 -3.80 7.18 7.86
N PRO A 50 -3.60 7.55 9.13
CA PRO A 50 -4.50 7.10 10.19
C PRO A 50 -5.95 7.53 9.98
N ALA A 51 -6.17 8.58 9.18
CA ALA A 51 -7.51 9.07 8.87
C ALA A 51 -8.12 8.37 7.64
N GLY A 52 -7.37 7.49 6.98
CA GLY A 52 -7.87 6.77 5.81
C GLY A 52 -9.01 5.84 6.16
N THR A 53 -9.91 5.64 5.18
CA THR A 53 -11.05 4.74 5.36
C THR A 53 -10.56 3.31 5.53
N VAL A 54 -11.06 2.62 6.56
CA VAL A 54 -10.74 1.22 6.78
C VAL A 54 -11.56 0.38 5.79
N ILE A 55 -10.88 -0.35 4.93
CA ILE A 55 -11.53 -1.20 3.92
C ILE A 55 -11.49 -2.68 4.27
N ALA A 56 -10.62 -3.07 5.19
CA ALA A 56 -10.54 -4.45 5.66
C ALA A 56 -9.81 -4.49 6.99
N ASN A 57 -9.92 -5.61 7.68
CA ASN A 57 -9.18 -5.87 8.91
C ASN A 57 -8.31 -7.10 8.70
N LEU A 58 -7.03 -6.97 9.03
CA LEU A 58 -6.06 -8.04 8.88
C LEU A 58 -5.87 -8.71 10.22
N PRO A 59 -6.19 -10.00 10.34
CA PRO A 59 -6.02 -10.69 11.62
C PRO A 59 -4.54 -10.86 11.96
N ASN A 60 -4.26 -10.94 13.25
CA ASN A 60 -2.90 -11.20 13.73
C ASN A 60 -2.43 -12.55 13.16
N GLY A 61 -1.23 -12.56 12.59
CA GLY A 61 -0.70 -13.76 11.95
C GLY A 61 -1.07 -13.92 10.48
N ALA A 62 -1.88 -13.02 9.92
CA ALA A 62 -2.26 -13.09 8.51
C ALA A 62 -1.04 -12.89 7.61
N GLU A 63 -1.00 -13.64 6.53
CA GLU A 63 0.03 -13.44 5.50
C GLU A 63 -0.49 -12.47 4.47
N VAL A 64 0.31 -11.47 4.16
CA VAL A 64 -0.04 -10.43 3.19
C VAL A 64 1.07 -10.30 2.17
N THR A 65 0.75 -9.73 1.01
CA THR A 65 1.75 -9.40 0.00
C THR A 65 2.04 -7.92 0.06
N VAL A 66 3.31 -7.55 0.16
CA VAL A 66 3.75 -6.16 0.26
C VAL A 66 4.30 -5.74 -1.09
N TYR A 67 3.74 -4.69 -1.67
CA TYR A 67 4.13 -4.20 -3.00
C TYR A 67 4.93 -2.92 -2.96
N GLY A 68 4.97 -2.22 -1.85
CA GLY A 68 5.72 -0.97 -1.74
C GLY A 68 5.68 -0.41 -0.33
N GLU A 69 6.50 0.63 -0.10
CA GLU A 69 6.59 1.30 1.18
C GLU A 69 6.58 2.80 0.99
N TRP A 70 5.92 3.52 1.89
CA TRP A 70 5.90 4.97 1.90
C TRP A 70 5.74 5.48 3.33
N GLN A 71 6.78 6.12 3.86
CA GLN A 71 6.76 6.80 5.16
C GLN A 71 6.12 6.00 6.29
N GLY A 72 6.53 4.74 6.42
CA GLY A 72 6.03 3.88 7.49
C GLY A 72 4.75 3.15 7.16
N TRP A 73 4.28 3.23 5.91
CA TRP A 73 3.12 2.50 5.42
C TRP A 73 3.53 1.53 4.34
N TYR A 74 2.91 0.35 4.33
CA TYR A 74 3.09 -0.62 3.25
C TYR A 74 1.85 -0.65 2.37
N VAL A 75 2.09 -0.81 1.06
CA VAL A 75 1.02 -1.18 0.14
C VAL A 75 0.89 -2.69 0.23
N VAL A 76 -0.25 -3.16 0.70
CA VAL A 76 -0.44 -4.58 0.94
C VAL A 76 -1.71 -5.09 0.29
N GLU A 77 -1.66 -6.36 -0.12
CA GLU A 77 -2.82 -7.07 -0.61
C GLU A 77 -3.13 -8.20 0.36
N TYR A 78 -4.42 -8.33 0.68
CA TYR A 78 -4.90 -9.42 1.50
C TYR A 78 -6.28 -9.81 1.01
N ASN A 79 -6.45 -11.09 0.71
CA ASN A 79 -7.74 -11.66 0.34
C ASN A 79 -8.41 -10.91 -0.83
N GLY A 80 -7.61 -10.51 -1.81
CA GLY A 80 -8.10 -9.82 -3.00
C GLY A 80 -8.30 -8.32 -2.85
N GLN A 81 -8.04 -7.76 -1.67
CA GLN A 81 -8.15 -6.33 -1.43
C GLN A 81 -6.77 -5.72 -1.28
N THR A 82 -6.56 -4.57 -1.91
CA THR A 82 -5.29 -3.85 -1.86
C THR A 82 -5.52 -2.53 -1.15
N GLY A 83 -4.63 -2.20 -0.23
CA GLY A 83 -4.71 -0.94 0.50
C GLY A 83 -3.41 -0.65 1.22
N TYR A 84 -3.48 0.15 2.28
CA TYR A 84 -2.32 0.61 3.03
C TYR A 84 -2.43 0.17 4.48
N ALA A 85 -1.34 -0.36 5.01
CA ALA A 85 -1.27 -0.78 6.41
C ALA A 85 0.03 -0.29 7.03
N ALA A 86 0.00 -0.05 8.34
CA ALA A 86 1.16 0.47 9.05
C ALA A 86 2.29 -0.56 9.03
N ALA A 87 3.46 -0.15 8.54
CA ALA A 87 4.61 -1.04 8.38
C ALA A 87 5.09 -1.60 9.72
N ALA A 88 4.89 -0.87 10.80
CA ALA A 88 5.36 -1.28 12.13
C ALA A 88 4.73 -2.60 12.59
N PHE A 89 3.59 -2.98 12.03
CA PHE A 89 2.86 -4.18 12.44
C PHE A 89 2.96 -5.31 11.42
N ILE A 90 3.82 -5.16 10.42
CA ILE A 90 4.02 -6.19 9.40
C ILE A 90 5.48 -6.59 9.41
N GLU A 91 5.71 -7.88 9.64
CA GLU A 91 7.06 -8.43 9.66
C GLU A 91 7.38 -9.05 8.31
N ILE A 92 8.48 -8.60 7.70
CA ILE A 92 8.99 -9.17 6.46
C ILE A 92 10.25 -9.96 6.80
N PRO A 93 10.27 -11.27 6.52
CA PRO A 93 11.44 -12.09 6.83
C PRO A 93 12.68 -11.75 6.00
#